data_c5ad2537026e0ed385515662e87a9539
#
_entry.id   c5ad2537026e0ed385515662e87a9539
#
_cell.length_a   1.000
_cell.length_b   1.000
_cell.length_c   1.000
_cell.angle_alpha   90.00
_cell.angle_beta   90.00
_cell.angle_gamma   90.00
#
_symmetry.space_group_name_H-M   'P 1'
#
loop_
_entity.id
_entity.type
_entity.pdbx_description
1 polymer ?
#
loop_
_entity_poly.entity_id
_entity_poly.type
_entity_poly.pdbx_seq_one_letter_code
_entity_poly.pdbx_strand_id
1 'polypeptide(L)'
;VKKLVRPFLAGAGVTGAIAATNRALGNAPLPTNALGGTRLPWTWRGHEIFAAEAGSGPLVVLVHGIYAGASSYEFRKLFPLLARRHRVVAFDLLGCGLSDKPKLAYGAELFVEQIAGALEVFGAESASIVASSLGAAFAIRAASRAGDRVARLAAVCPAGLAGTRDKGPSGRGAAITALFRAPLVGEAAFNALASRASIRWFLEHQVYGDPAHCTPDVVDHYYAVTHQPGARYVPAAFVGGALDCDVARDLPFLEVGLQVLWGEKAPPVNPLANADEFVRLARDARLTTFPQSGLLPHEEEPEAVDAALASFLSPLLR
;
A
#
# COMPACT_ATOMS: atom_id res chain seq x y z
N VAL A 1 38.67 23.62 30.78
CA VAL A 1 38.73 22.83 29.55
C VAL A 1 38.24 21.38 29.80
N LYS A 2 38.65 20.71 30.90
CA LYS A 2 38.23 19.32 31.19
C LYS A 2 36.74 19.13 31.50
N LYS A 3 35.99 20.15 31.93
CA LYS A 3 34.55 20.07 32.25
C LYS A 3 33.64 20.20 31.04
N LEU A 4 34.11 20.78 29.94
CA LEU A 4 33.34 20.93 28.68
C LEU A 4 33.52 19.76 27.71
N VAL A 5 34.59 18.98 27.84
CA VAL A 5 34.88 17.85 26.94
C VAL A 5 34.07 16.61 27.29
N ARG A 6 33.70 16.40 28.57
CA ARG A 6 32.89 15.23 28.96
C ARG A 6 31.49 15.14 28.34
N PRO A 7 30.66 16.21 28.31
CA PRO A 7 29.36 16.12 27.64
C PRO A 7 29.47 15.94 26.12
N PHE A 8 30.53 16.46 25.51
CA PHE A 8 30.78 16.31 24.07
C PHE A 8 31.16 14.87 23.70
N LEU A 9 32.00 14.21 24.52
CA LEU A 9 32.37 12.80 24.34
C LEU A 9 31.19 11.87 24.65
N ALA A 10 30.36 12.18 25.65
CA ALA A 10 29.14 11.39 25.92
C ALA A 10 28.11 11.54 24.78
N GLY A 11 27.92 12.74 24.25
CA GLY A 11 27.06 12.98 23.08
C GLY A 11 27.55 12.26 21.84
N ALA A 12 28.86 12.28 21.56
CA ALA A 12 29.46 11.57 20.43
C ALA A 12 29.33 10.05 20.57
N GLY A 13 29.45 9.52 21.78
CA GLY A 13 29.26 8.09 22.07
C GLY A 13 27.82 7.63 21.85
N VAL A 14 26.83 8.39 22.30
CA VAL A 14 25.40 8.09 22.09
C VAL A 14 25.04 8.17 20.61
N THR A 15 25.50 9.21 19.92
CA THR A 15 25.27 9.36 18.47
C THR A 15 25.90 8.21 17.67
N GLY A 16 27.11 7.81 18.06
CA GLY A 16 27.80 6.67 17.45
C GLY A 16 27.08 5.34 17.68
N ALA A 17 26.56 5.11 18.89
CA ALA A 17 25.78 3.92 19.21
C ALA A 17 24.45 3.86 18.40
N ILE A 18 23.72 4.97 18.32
CA ILE A 18 22.49 5.05 17.52
C ILE A 18 22.80 4.77 16.03
N ALA A 19 23.85 5.37 15.49
CA ALA A 19 24.26 5.17 14.10
C ALA A 19 24.63 3.69 13.83
N ALA A 20 25.38 3.06 14.74
CA ALA A 20 25.76 1.65 14.62
C ALA A 20 24.52 0.72 14.68
N THR A 21 23.60 1.00 15.60
CA THR A 21 22.35 0.23 15.72
C THR A 21 21.48 0.39 14.47
N ASN A 22 21.28 1.61 13.99
CA ASN A 22 20.52 1.86 12.76
C ASN A 22 21.14 1.14 11.56
N ARG A 23 22.47 1.17 11.44
CA ARG A 23 23.18 0.48 10.37
C ARG A 23 23.02 -1.05 10.46
N ALA A 24 23.06 -1.60 11.66
CA ALA A 24 22.85 -3.04 11.85
C ALA A 24 21.43 -3.47 11.51
N LEU A 25 20.42 -2.68 11.89
CA LEU A 25 19.02 -2.93 11.62
C LEU A 25 18.66 -2.69 10.13
N GLY A 26 19.20 -1.63 9.52
CA GLY A 26 18.96 -1.26 8.11
C GLY A 26 19.67 -2.15 7.08
N ASN A 27 20.37 -3.19 7.52
CA ASN A 27 20.98 -4.20 6.66
C ASN A 27 20.17 -5.51 6.62
N ALA A 28 18.87 -5.48 6.92
CA ALA A 28 18.01 -6.63 6.72
C ALA A 28 18.09 -7.07 5.24
N PRO A 29 18.26 -8.37 4.95
CA PRO A 29 18.29 -8.85 3.57
C PRO A 29 16.98 -8.49 2.88
N LEU A 30 17.08 -8.05 1.61
CA LEU A 30 15.89 -7.81 0.80
C LEU A 30 15.06 -9.08 0.71
N PRO A 31 13.74 -9.02 0.94
CA PRO A 31 12.89 -10.18 0.72
C PRO A 31 12.87 -10.53 -0.77
N THR A 32 12.66 -11.81 -1.06
CA THR A 32 12.48 -12.28 -2.43
C THR A 32 11.10 -11.91 -2.95
N ASN A 33 10.92 -11.94 -4.27
CA ASN A 33 9.60 -11.82 -4.89
C ASN A 33 8.68 -12.97 -4.44
N ALA A 34 7.76 -12.69 -3.53
CA ALA A 34 6.82 -13.66 -2.99
C ALA A 34 5.56 -13.87 -3.86
N LEU A 35 5.37 -13.06 -4.90
CA LEU A 35 4.27 -13.22 -5.86
C LEU A 35 4.53 -14.38 -6.81
N GLY A 36 5.80 -14.72 -7.05
CA GLY A 36 6.17 -15.53 -8.20
C GLY A 36 6.09 -14.72 -9.49
N GLY A 37 5.91 -15.42 -10.61
CA GLY A 37 5.82 -14.76 -11.92
C GLY A 37 7.15 -14.20 -12.42
N THR A 38 7.11 -13.50 -13.55
CA THR A 38 8.28 -12.89 -14.19
C THR A 38 8.42 -11.45 -13.75
N ARG A 39 9.62 -11.07 -13.30
CA ARG A 39 9.95 -9.67 -13.01
C ARG A 39 9.93 -8.85 -14.31
N LEU A 40 9.20 -7.75 -14.30
CA LEU A 40 9.18 -6.78 -15.39
C LEU A 40 10.15 -5.63 -15.10
N PRO A 41 10.95 -5.21 -16.08
CA PRO A 41 11.74 -4.00 -15.97
C PRO A 41 10.81 -2.78 -16.07
N TRP A 42 10.81 -1.94 -15.04
CA TRP A 42 10.08 -0.67 -15.07
C TRP A 42 10.87 0.41 -14.34
N THR A 43 11.17 1.47 -15.07
CA THR A 43 11.74 2.70 -14.52
C THR A 43 10.69 3.80 -14.62
N TRP A 44 10.37 4.43 -13.50
CA TRP A 44 9.42 5.53 -13.45
C TRP A 44 10.07 6.74 -12.79
N ARG A 45 10.09 7.87 -13.51
CA ARG A 45 10.78 9.12 -13.08
C ARG A 45 12.22 8.90 -12.63
N GLY A 46 12.94 8.00 -13.30
CA GLY A 46 14.35 7.69 -13.00
C GLY A 46 14.56 6.77 -11.80
N HIS A 47 13.49 6.18 -11.25
CA HIS A 47 13.55 5.22 -10.14
C HIS A 47 13.16 3.83 -10.61
N GLU A 48 13.85 2.81 -10.09
CA GLU A 48 13.47 1.42 -10.35
C GLU A 48 12.21 1.06 -9.56
N ILE A 49 11.22 0.55 -10.28
CA ILE A 49 9.96 0.06 -9.73
C ILE A 49 9.94 -1.46 -9.82
N PHE A 50 9.70 -2.11 -8.70
CA PHE A 50 9.43 -3.54 -8.71
C PHE A 50 8.07 -3.79 -9.36
N ALA A 51 8.05 -4.67 -10.36
CA ALA A 51 6.84 -5.19 -10.98
C ALA A 51 7.01 -6.67 -11.30
N ALA A 52 5.94 -7.44 -11.12
CA ALA A 52 5.90 -8.86 -11.46
C ALA A 52 4.64 -9.16 -12.28
N GLU A 53 4.78 -10.07 -13.26
CA GLU A 53 3.73 -10.47 -14.17
C GLU A 53 3.53 -11.98 -14.16
N ALA A 54 2.27 -12.43 -14.28
CA ALA A 54 1.93 -13.82 -14.54
C ALA A 54 0.63 -13.93 -15.33
N GLY A 55 0.42 -15.11 -15.95
CA GLY A 55 -0.78 -15.43 -16.70
C GLY A 55 -0.85 -14.78 -18.07
N SER A 56 -2.03 -14.86 -18.69
CA SER A 56 -2.31 -14.32 -20.02
C SER A 56 -3.79 -13.94 -20.13
N GLY A 57 -4.16 -13.10 -21.11
CA GLY A 57 -5.53 -12.63 -21.32
C GLY A 57 -5.71 -11.15 -20.97
N PRO A 58 -6.92 -10.71 -20.59
CA PRO A 58 -7.18 -9.32 -20.22
C PRO A 58 -6.31 -8.89 -19.05
N LEU A 59 -5.78 -7.64 -19.12
CA LEU A 59 -4.86 -7.13 -18.10
C LEU A 59 -5.60 -6.79 -16.81
N VAL A 60 -5.05 -7.26 -15.68
CA VAL A 60 -5.40 -6.85 -14.31
C VAL A 60 -4.17 -6.27 -13.62
N VAL A 61 -4.26 -5.03 -13.17
CA VAL A 61 -3.21 -4.34 -12.43
C VAL A 61 -3.55 -4.35 -10.94
N LEU A 62 -2.62 -4.82 -10.10
CA LEU A 62 -2.78 -4.88 -8.65
C LEU A 62 -2.03 -3.72 -7.99
N VAL A 63 -2.73 -2.96 -7.16
CA VAL A 63 -2.21 -1.78 -6.45
C VAL A 63 -2.38 -1.96 -4.94
N HIS A 64 -1.28 -2.09 -4.22
CA HIS A 64 -1.28 -2.34 -2.78
C HIS A 64 -1.67 -1.10 -1.94
N GLY A 65 -2.07 -1.33 -0.70
CA GLY A 65 -2.37 -0.30 0.29
C GLY A 65 -1.14 0.47 0.78
N ILE A 66 -1.35 1.40 1.73
CA ILE A 66 -0.27 2.19 2.35
C ILE A 66 -0.27 1.98 3.86
N TYR A 67 0.80 1.38 4.36
CA TYR A 67 1.13 1.22 5.78
C TYR A 67 2.63 0.92 5.91
N ALA A 68 3.14 0.74 7.13
CA ALA A 68 4.55 0.39 7.31
C ALA A 68 4.81 -1.03 6.77
N GLY A 69 5.69 -1.14 5.78
CA GLY A 69 5.98 -2.39 5.10
C GLY A 69 5.02 -2.79 3.99
N ALA A 70 4.10 -1.89 3.60
CA ALA A 70 3.20 -2.11 2.47
C ALA A 70 3.95 -2.45 1.18
N SER A 71 3.44 -3.41 0.45
CA SER A 71 3.97 -3.86 -0.84
C SER A 71 2.95 -4.76 -1.55
N SER A 72 3.20 -5.07 -2.80
CA SER A 72 2.42 -6.05 -3.56
C SER A 72 2.39 -7.46 -2.93
N TYR A 73 3.21 -7.70 -1.91
CA TYR A 73 3.18 -8.91 -1.10
C TYR A 73 1.78 -9.26 -0.56
N GLU A 74 0.96 -8.28 -0.26
CA GLU A 74 -0.41 -8.52 0.20
C GLU A 74 -1.26 -9.30 -0.81
N PHE A 75 -0.89 -9.27 -2.09
CA PHE A 75 -1.57 -10.01 -3.14
C PHE A 75 -0.98 -11.42 -3.40
N ARG A 76 0.02 -11.88 -2.64
CA ARG A 76 0.73 -13.15 -2.92
C ARG A 76 -0.17 -14.38 -3.03
N LYS A 77 -1.33 -14.37 -2.35
CA LYS A 77 -2.31 -15.47 -2.44
C LYS A 77 -3.29 -15.27 -3.59
N LEU A 78 -3.72 -14.05 -3.86
CA LEU A 78 -4.68 -13.73 -4.92
C LEU A 78 -4.03 -13.70 -6.31
N PHE A 79 -2.78 -13.25 -6.42
CA PHE A 79 -2.05 -13.11 -7.68
C PHE A 79 -2.04 -14.39 -8.53
N PRO A 80 -1.68 -15.59 -8.01
CA PRO A 80 -1.70 -16.82 -8.78
C PRO A 80 -3.12 -17.29 -9.16
N LEU A 81 -4.14 -16.94 -8.39
CA LEU A 81 -5.53 -17.26 -8.70
C LEU A 81 -6.02 -16.46 -9.90
N LEU A 82 -5.81 -15.16 -9.90
CA LEU A 82 -6.16 -14.28 -11.02
C LEU A 82 -5.37 -14.63 -12.27
N ALA A 83 -4.09 -15.02 -12.13
CA ALA A 83 -3.22 -15.38 -13.26
C ALA A 83 -3.70 -16.62 -14.06
N ARG A 84 -4.65 -17.39 -13.53
CA ARG A 84 -5.28 -18.49 -14.26
C ARG A 84 -6.16 -18.02 -15.44
N ARG A 85 -6.64 -16.76 -15.40
CA ARG A 85 -7.63 -16.22 -16.34
C ARG A 85 -7.26 -14.85 -16.91
N HIS A 86 -6.26 -14.21 -16.32
CA HIS A 86 -5.85 -12.86 -16.64
C HIS A 86 -4.34 -12.76 -16.80
N ARG A 87 -3.88 -11.79 -17.58
CA ARG A 87 -2.53 -11.26 -17.46
C ARG A 87 -2.52 -10.35 -16.26
N VAL A 88 -1.84 -10.73 -15.18
CA VAL A 88 -1.82 -10.00 -13.92
C VAL A 88 -0.47 -9.32 -13.76
N VAL A 89 -0.49 -8.01 -13.51
CA VAL A 89 0.70 -7.23 -13.16
C VAL A 89 0.51 -6.64 -11.77
N ALA A 90 1.41 -6.97 -10.85
CA ALA A 90 1.49 -6.34 -9.54
C ALA A 90 2.79 -5.56 -9.43
N PHE A 91 2.75 -4.37 -8.83
CA PHE A 91 3.94 -3.54 -8.64
C PHE A 91 3.97 -2.92 -7.25
N ASP A 92 5.15 -2.56 -6.79
CA ASP A 92 5.33 -1.82 -5.56
C ASP A 92 5.35 -0.32 -5.86
N LEU A 93 4.53 0.44 -5.12
CA LEU A 93 4.54 1.90 -5.20
C LEU A 93 5.92 2.45 -4.81
N LEU A 94 6.33 3.55 -5.42
CA LEU A 94 7.60 4.21 -5.11
C LEU A 94 7.74 4.50 -3.61
N GLY A 95 8.83 4.07 -3.02
CA GLY A 95 9.04 4.16 -1.58
C GLY A 95 8.58 2.95 -0.78
N CYS A 96 7.95 1.96 -1.42
CA CYS A 96 7.39 0.76 -0.81
C CYS A 96 8.07 -0.52 -1.32
N GLY A 97 7.88 -1.63 -0.62
CA GLY A 97 8.24 -2.97 -1.05
C GLY A 97 9.68 -3.12 -1.54
N LEU A 98 9.81 -3.63 -2.75
CA LEU A 98 11.08 -3.82 -3.47
C LEU A 98 11.40 -2.67 -4.45
N SER A 99 10.54 -1.66 -4.56
CA SER A 99 10.81 -0.45 -5.33
C SER A 99 11.80 0.47 -4.62
N ASP A 100 12.44 1.36 -5.40
CA ASP A 100 13.30 2.42 -4.87
C ASP A 100 12.58 3.27 -3.82
N LYS A 101 13.34 3.72 -2.81
CA LYS A 101 12.83 4.49 -1.66
C LYS A 101 13.54 5.84 -1.53
N PRO A 102 13.45 6.70 -2.55
CA PRO A 102 14.15 7.99 -2.54
C PRO A 102 13.62 8.92 -1.45
N LYS A 103 14.49 9.82 -0.99
CA LYS A 103 14.12 10.88 -0.05
C LYS A 103 13.35 11.99 -0.78
N LEU A 104 12.06 11.77 -1.02
CA LEU A 104 11.17 12.72 -1.69
C LEU A 104 10.12 13.30 -0.74
N ALA A 105 9.41 14.32 -1.20
CA ALA A 105 8.13 14.73 -0.65
C ALA A 105 7.04 13.82 -1.25
N TYR A 106 6.61 12.82 -0.50
CA TYR A 106 5.54 11.94 -0.91
C TYR A 106 4.19 12.61 -0.69
N GLY A 107 3.33 12.53 -1.68
CA GLY A 107 1.95 13.03 -1.66
C GLY A 107 1.03 12.10 -2.45
N ALA A 108 -0.30 12.21 -2.27
CA ALA A 108 -1.26 11.36 -2.95
C ALA A 108 -1.12 11.41 -4.48
N GLU A 109 -0.91 12.59 -5.04
CA GLU A 109 -0.79 12.79 -6.49
C GLU A 109 0.37 12.00 -7.11
N LEU A 110 1.50 11.86 -6.39
CA LEU A 110 2.64 11.05 -6.84
C LEU A 110 2.21 9.60 -7.17
N PHE A 111 1.38 9.01 -6.32
CA PHE A 111 0.91 7.65 -6.50
C PHE A 111 -0.21 7.53 -7.54
N VAL A 112 -1.08 8.54 -7.63
CA VAL A 112 -2.07 8.65 -8.72
C VAL A 112 -1.38 8.65 -10.08
N GLU A 113 -0.34 9.47 -10.25
CA GLU A 113 0.45 9.54 -11.48
C GLU A 113 1.25 8.25 -11.73
N GLN A 114 1.74 7.58 -10.68
CA GLN A 114 2.42 6.30 -10.84
C GLN A 114 1.47 5.20 -11.33
N ILE A 115 0.24 5.15 -10.83
CA ILE A 115 -0.78 4.22 -11.31
C ILE A 115 -1.13 4.52 -12.77
N ALA A 116 -1.31 5.79 -13.13
CA ALA A 116 -1.52 6.19 -14.52
C ALA A 116 -0.35 5.74 -15.43
N GLY A 117 0.89 5.93 -14.97
CA GLY A 117 2.09 5.45 -15.66
C GLY A 117 2.14 3.92 -15.82
N ALA A 118 1.66 3.17 -14.82
CA ALA A 118 1.55 1.71 -14.93
C ALA A 118 0.55 1.30 -16.03
N LEU A 119 -0.60 1.98 -16.10
CA LEU A 119 -1.59 1.76 -17.16
C LEU A 119 -1.03 2.10 -18.56
N GLU A 120 -0.14 3.09 -18.66
CA GLU A 120 0.52 3.44 -19.93
C GLU A 120 1.55 2.40 -20.35
N VAL A 121 2.35 1.92 -19.41
CA VAL A 121 3.46 1.00 -19.73
C VAL A 121 2.99 -0.42 -19.92
N PHE A 122 2.05 -0.90 -19.10
CA PHE A 122 1.60 -2.30 -19.12
C PHE A 122 0.31 -2.53 -19.90
N GLY A 123 -0.55 -1.50 -20.02
CA GLY A 123 -1.83 -1.56 -20.69
C GLY A 123 -1.73 -1.17 -22.18
N ALA A 124 -1.94 -2.12 -23.10
CA ALA A 124 -1.96 -1.82 -24.53
C ALA A 124 -3.28 -1.13 -24.94
N GLU A 125 -4.42 -1.51 -24.34
CA GLU A 125 -5.75 -0.96 -24.63
C GLU A 125 -6.41 -0.47 -23.33
N SER A 126 -7.04 -1.38 -22.58
CA SER A 126 -7.63 -1.07 -21.28
C SER A 126 -7.25 -2.14 -20.25
N ALA A 127 -7.17 -1.74 -18.98
CA ALA A 127 -6.85 -2.62 -17.87
C ALA A 127 -7.94 -2.59 -16.82
N SER A 128 -8.17 -3.71 -16.14
CA SER A 128 -8.89 -3.70 -14.87
C SER A 128 -7.90 -3.44 -13.73
N ILE A 129 -8.36 -2.80 -12.66
CA ILE A 129 -7.54 -2.51 -11.48
C ILE A 129 -8.16 -3.23 -10.28
N VAL A 130 -7.34 -3.89 -9.48
CA VAL A 130 -7.68 -4.35 -8.13
C VAL A 130 -6.76 -3.61 -7.16
N ALA A 131 -7.32 -2.77 -6.31
CA ALA A 131 -6.55 -1.91 -5.44
C ALA A 131 -7.02 -2.00 -3.98
N SER A 132 -6.10 -1.86 -3.03
CA SER A 132 -6.36 -2.03 -1.61
C SER A 132 -6.21 -0.73 -0.83
N SER A 133 -7.08 -0.52 0.17
CA SER A 133 -6.98 0.53 1.19
C SER A 133 -6.78 1.93 0.57
N LEU A 134 -5.73 2.66 0.96
CA LEU A 134 -5.39 3.98 0.40
C LEU A 134 -4.91 3.89 -1.06
N GLY A 135 -4.32 2.75 -1.46
CA GLY A 135 -4.02 2.47 -2.87
C GLY A 135 -5.28 2.46 -3.74
N ALA A 136 -6.42 2.01 -3.19
CA ALA A 136 -7.70 2.09 -3.88
C ALA A 136 -8.18 3.54 -4.06
N ALA A 137 -7.96 4.43 -3.10
CA ALA A 137 -8.27 5.85 -3.27
C ALA A 137 -7.44 6.48 -4.41
N PHE A 138 -6.14 6.16 -4.47
CA PHE A 138 -5.31 6.62 -5.59
C PHE A 138 -5.77 6.03 -6.93
N ALA A 139 -6.16 4.75 -6.95
CA ALA A 139 -6.66 4.08 -8.15
C ALA A 139 -8.01 4.66 -8.61
N ILE A 140 -8.94 4.98 -7.71
CA ILE A 140 -10.20 5.65 -8.03
C ILE A 140 -9.92 7.00 -8.70
N ARG A 141 -9.05 7.82 -8.12
CA ARG A 141 -8.66 9.11 -8.70
C ARG A 141 -7.91 8.96 -10.02
N ALA A 142 -7.04 7.98 -10.16
CA ALA A 142 -6.39 7.69 -11.43
C ALA A 142 -7.40 7.25 -12.50
N ALA A 143 -8.34 6.37 -12.15
CA ALA A 143 -9.38 5.88 -13.06
C ALA A 143 -10.34 6.99 -13.50
N SER A 144 -10.74 7.90 -12.61
CA SER A 144 -11.61 9.03 -12.96
C SER A 144 -10.99 9.99 -13.98
N ARG A 145 -9.66 9.92 -14.17
CA ARG A 145 -8.90 10.75 -15.12
C ARG A 145 -8.43 9.97 -16.35
N ALA A 146 -8.46 8.64 -16.28
CA ALA A 146 -7.85 7.78 -17.29
C ALA A 146 -8.77 7.49 -18.49
N GLY A 147 -10.08 7.81 -18.40
CA GLY A 147 -11.06 7.52 -19.46
C GLY A 147 -11.10 6.02 -19.79
N ASP A 148 -11.12 5.69 -21.07
CA ASP A 148 -11.26 4.32 -21.59
C ASP A 148 -10.08 3.37 -21.23
N ARG A 149 -9.01 3.87 -20.63
CA ARG A 149 -7.86 3.04 -20.22
C ARG A 149 -8.15 2.11 -19.05
N VAL A 150 -9.21 2.38 -18.28
CA VAL A 150 -9.66 1.51 -17.19
C VAL A 150 -10.95 0.84 -17.58
N ALA A 151 -10.97 -0.49 -17.59
CA ALA A 151 -12.17 -1.27 -17.91
C ALA A 151 -13.06 -1.47 -16.68
N ARG A 152 -12.46 -1.77 -15.54
CA ARG A 152 -13.11 -2.09 -14.27
C ARG A 152 -12.22 -1.72 -13.09
N LEU A 153 -12.83 -1.39 -11.95
CA LEU A 153 -12.10 -1.12 -10.72
C LEU A 153 -12.68 -1.91 -9.55
N ALA A 154 -11.87 -2.76 -8.93
CA ALA A 154 -12.19 -3.40 -7.67
C ALA A 154 -11.40 -2.77 -6.54
N ALA A 155 -12.10 -2.31 -5.50
CA ALA A 155 -11.53 -1.62 -4.36
C ALA A 155 -11.71 -2.47 -3.09
N VAL A 156 -10.60 -2.89 -2.48
CA VAL A 156 -10.57 -3.75 -1.28
C VAL A 156 -10.42 -2.87 -0.06
N CYS A 157 -11.41 -2.86 0.82
CA CYS A 157 -11.47 -2.02 2.02
C CYS A 157 -10.95 -0.60 1.74
N PRO A 158 -11.46 0.10 0.70
CA PRO A 158 -10.92 1.37 0.28
C PRO A 158 -10.96 2.41 1.41
N ALA A 159 -9.93 3.23 1.49
CA ALA A 159 -9.89 4.45 2.28
C ALA A 159 -10.20 5.67 1.38
N GLY A 160 -10.32 6.86 1.97
CA GLY A 160 -10.41 8.11 1.21
C GLY A 160 -11.81 8.72 1.13
N LEU A 161 -12.67 8.48 2.12
CA LEU A 161 -13.91 9.25 2.30
C LEU A 161 -13.73 10.38 3.33
N ALA A 162 -14.40 11.50 3.10
CA ALA A 162 -14.23 12.79 3.80
C ALA A 162 -14.50 12.79 5.33
N GLY A 163 -14.88 11.69 5.93
CA GLY A 163 -14.91 11.57 7.40
C GLY A 163 -13.52 11.39 8.02
N THR A 164 -12.54 11.03 7.21
CA THR A 164 -11.24 10.52 7.65
C THR A 164 -10.05 11.45 7.47
N ARG A 165 -10.16 12.67 6.97
CA ARG A 165 -9.10 13.70 6.85
C ARG A 165 -8.78 14.12 5.41
N ASP A 166 -9.44 15.14 4.93
CA ASP A 166 -8.98 15.89 3.75
C ASP A 166 -8.29 17.22 4.16
N LYS A 167 -7.65 17.22 5.32
CA LYS A 167 -7.09 18.48 5.87
C LYS A 167 -5.61 18.68 5.52
N GLY A 168 -5.02 17.74 4.77
CA GLY A 168 -3.58 17.77 4.52
C GLY A 168 -2.76 17.71 5.82
N PRO A 169 -1.43 17.90 5.77
CA PRO A 169 -0.59 17.81 6.95
C PRO A 169 -0.97 18.90 7.97
N SER A 170 -1.54 18.48 9.11
CA SER A 170 -1.71 19.36 10.27
C SER A 170 -0.35 19.76 10.85
N GLY A 171 -0.29 20.80 11.69
CA GLY A 171 0.97 21.16 12.36
C GLY A 171 1.59 19.99 13.14
N ARG A 172 0.76 19.10 13.73
CA ARG A 172 1.24 17.86 14.38
C ARG A 172 1.73 16.83 13.34
N GLY A 173 1.02 16.66 12.25
CA GLY A 173 1.42 15.76 11.15
C GLY A 173 2.74 16.19 10.53
N ALA A 174 2.93 17.49 10.28
CA ALA A 174 4.18 18.03 9.79
C ALA A 174 5.34 17.78 10.77
N ALA A 175 5.12 17.93 12.08
CA ALA A 175 6.12 17.64 13.11
C ALA A 175 6.51 16.15 13.14
N ILE A 176 5.54 15.24 13.05
CA ILE A 176 5.79 13.78 12.97
C ILE A 176 6.59 13.46 11.71
N THR A 177 6.18 14.00 10.56
CA THR A 177 6.91 13.81 9.30
C THR A 177 8.34 14.31 9.41
N ALA A 178 8.56 15.50 9.99
CA ALA A 178 9.88 16.06 10.21
C ALA A 178 10.74 15.19 11.13
N LEU A 179 10.15 14.65 12.21
CA LEU A 179 10.84 13.74 13.14
C LEU A 179 11.33 12.48 12.40
N PHE A 180 10.46 11.78 11.69
CA PHE A 180 10.85 10.56 10.96
C PHE A 180 11.82 10.82 9.81
N ARG A 181 11.81 12.02 9.23
CA ARG A 181 12.77 12.43 8.20
C ARG A 181 14.12 12.86 8.76
N ALA A 182 14.21 13.14 10.07
CA ALA A 182 15.47 13.54 10.72
C ALA A 182 16.52 12.42 10.63
N PRO A 183 17.76 12.75 10.29
CA PRO A 183 18.85 11.78 10.29
C PRO A 183 19.03 11.15 11.67
N LEU A 184 19.45 9.89 11.73
CA LEU A 184 19.73 9.10 12.93
C LEU A 184 18.54 8.91 13.87
N VAL A 185 17.98 9.99 14.41
CA VAL A 185 16.89 9.94 15.41
C VAL A 185 15.59 9.45 14.77
N GLY A 186 15.26 9.96 13.57
CA GLY A 186 14.05 9.54 12.85
C GLY A 186 14.12 8.09 12.39
N GLU A 187 15.30 7.65 12.00
CA GLU A 187 15.54 6.25 11.64
C GLU A 187 15.44 5.33 12.87
N ALA A 188 16.04 5.71 14.00
CA ALA A 188 15.93 4.96 15.24
C ALA A 188 14.48 4.88 15.75
N ALA A 189 13.73 6.00 15.69
CA ALA A 189 12.32 6.01 16.06
C ALA A 189 11.47 5.11 15.14
N PHE A 190 11.72 5.15 13.83
CA PHE A 190 11.04 4.29 12.87
C PHE A 190 11.38 2.81 13.09
N ASN A 191 12.65 2.46 13.25
CA ASN A 191 13.08 1.09 13.52
C ASN A 191 12.47 0.53 14.81
N ALA A 192 12.30 1.34 15.85
CA ALA A 192 11.63 0.93 17.08
C ALA A 192 10.13 0.63 16.83
N LEU A 193 9.44 1.48 16.06
CA LEU A 193 8.04 1.29 15.68
C LEU A 193 7.85 0.11 14.71
N ALA A 194 8.81 -0.15 13.84
CA ALA A 194 8.82 -1.26 12.90
C ALA A 194 9.47 -2.54 13.46
N SER A 195 9.57 -2.67 14.79
CA SER A 195 10.03 -3.91 15.41
C SER A 195 9.09 -5.08 15.11
N ARG A 196 9.60 -6.33 15.09
CA ARG A 196 8.77 -7.52 14.86
C ARG A 196 7.57 -7.61 15.80
N ALA A 197 7.75 -7.21 17.07
CA ALA A 197 6.66 -7.19 18.05
C ALA A 197 5.58 -6.17 17.69
N SER A 198 5.97 -4.97 17.27
CA SER A 198 5.02 -3.92 16.85
C SER A 198 4.31 -4.28 15.56
N ILE A 199 5.04 -4.85 14.58
CA ILE A 199 4.48 -5.34 13.31
C ILE A 199 3.45 -6.44 13.61
N ARG A 200 3.81 -7.44 14.41
CA ARG A 200 2.90 -8.52 14.81
C ARG A 200 1.64 -7.96 15.45
N TRP A 201 1.79 -7.10 16.46
CA TRP A 201 0.66 -6.49 17.15
C TRP A 201 -0.26 -5.73 16.18
N PHE A 202 0.31 -4.95 15.27
CA PHE A 202 -0.44 -4.19 14.29
C PHE A 202 -1.21 -5.10 13.34
N LEU A 203 -0.59 -6.14 12.82
CA LEU A 203 -1.22 -7.09 11.91
C LEU A 203 -2.35 -7.85 12.60
N GLU A 204 -2.12 -8.34 13.83
CA GLU A 204 -3.10 -9.12 14.59
C GLU A 204 -4.31 -8.29 15.06
N HIS A 205 -4.14 -6.99 15.33
CA HIS A 205 -5.18 -6.18 15.96
C HIS A 205 -5.78 -5.10 15.06
N GLN A 206 -5.10 -4.75 13.96
CA GLN A 206 -5.51 -3.63 13.11
C GLN A 206 -5.67 -4.01 11.64
N VAL A 207 -5.27 -5.22 11.24
CA VAL A 207 -5.28 -5.65 9.84
C VAL A 207 -6.10 -6.90 9.63
N TYR A 208 -5.71 -8.01 10.24
CA TYR A 208 -6.38 -9.29 10.05
C TYR A 208 -7.63 -9.44 10.91
N GLY A 209 -8.67 -10.02 10.33
CA GLY A 209 -9.88 -10.45 11.05
C GLY A 209 -9.65 -11.71 11.89
N ASP A 210 -8.72 -12.57 11.43
CA ASP A 210 -8.19 -13.72 12.15
C ASP A 210 -6.67 -13.57 12.37
N PRO A 211 -6.20 -13.41 13.61
CA PRO A 211 -4.78 -13.32 13.93
C PRO A 211 -3.93 -14.50 13.45
N ALA A 212 -4.52 -15.65 13.15
CA ALA A 212 -3.80 -16.82 12.61
C ALA A 212 -3.12 -16.53 11.26
N HIS A 213 -3.58 -15.53 10.52
CA HIS A 213 -2.92 -15.09 9.27
C HIS A 213 -1.60 -14.35 9.52
N CYS A 214 -1.34 -13.88 10.74
CA CYS A 214 -0.10 -13.22 11.14
C CYS A 214 1.01 -14.25 11.45
N THR A 215 1.45 -14.99 10.43
CA THR A 215 2.51 -15.99 10.59
C THR A 215 3.89 -15.36 10.79
N PRO A 216 4.88 -16.09 11.33
CA PRO A 216 6.26 -15.61 11.43
C PRO A 216 6.82 -15.10 10.11
N ASP A 217 6.57 -15.79 8.99
CA ASP A 217 7.07 -15.42 7.65
C ASP A 217 6.47 -14.08 7.19
N VAL A 218 5.19 -13.84 7.50
CA VAL A 218 4.54 -12.55 7.23
C VAL A 218 5.24 -11.44 8.02
N VAL A 219 5.44 -11.63 9.32
CA VAL A 219 6.13 -10.63 10.18
C VAL A 219 7.55 -10.39 9.69
N ASP A 220 8.28 -11.44 9.30
CA ASP A 220 9.66 -11.32 8.80
C ASP A 220 9.72 -10.59 7.45
N HIS A 221 8.76 -10.82 6.55
CA HIS A 221 8.66 -10.06 5.31
C HIS A 221 8.45 -8.55 5.57
N TYR A 222 7.47 -8.20 6.38
CA TYR A 222 7.21 -6.80 6.75
C TYR A 222 8.40 -6.16 7.45
N TYR A 223 9.07 -6.90 8.33
CA TYR A 223 10.28 -6.45 8.98
C TYR A 223 11.40 -6.17 7.97
N ALA A 224 11.64 -7.09 7.04
CA ALA A 224 12.68 -6.93 6.03
C ALA A 224 12.42 -5.71 5.12
N VAL A 225 11.17 -5.48 4.71
CA VAL A 225 10.78 -4.33 3.88
C VAL A 225 10.92 -3.00 4.64
N THR A 226 10.51 -2.96 5.91
CA THR A 226 10.58 -1.72 6.72
C THR A 226 12.00 -1.33 7.11
N HIS A 227 12.94 -2.28 7.12
CA HIS A 227 14.34 -2.04 7.49
C HIS A 227 15.24 -1.83 6.26
N GLN A 228 14.67 -1.46 5.13
CA GLN A 228 15.43 -1.00 3.95
C GLN A 228 15.75 0.50 4.04
N PRO A 229 16.89 0.95 3.47
CA PRO A 229 17.19 2.38 3.39
C PRO A 229 16.03 3.17 2.74
N GLY A 230 15.55 4.20 3.41
CA GLY A 230 14.46 5.05 2.91
C GLY A 230 13.04 4.56 3.21
N ALA A 231 12.84 3.35 3.72
CA ALA A 231 11.52 2.76 3.99
C ALA A 231 10.62 3.61 4.92
N ARG A 232 11.20 4.50 5.71
CA ARG A 232 10.48 5.39 6.64
C ARG A 232 9.75 6.56 5.98
N TYR A 233 10.09 6.94 4.73
CA TYR A 233 9.59 8.19 4.15
C TYR A 233 8.10 8.13 3.78
N VAL A 234 7.63 7.03 3.20
CA VAL A 234 6.20 6.85 2.87
C VAL A 234 5.35 6.72 4.14
N PRO A 235 5.69 5.87 5.14
CA PRO A 235 4.97 5.83 6.41
C PRO A 235 4.96 7.19 7.15
N ALA A 236 6.06 7.95 7.10
CA ALA A 236 6.10 9.31 7.67
C ALA A 236 5.11 10.26 6.99
N ALA A 237 5.02 10.22 5.66
CA ALA A 237 4.06 11.01 4.89
C ALA A 237 2.61 10.58 5.16
N PHE A 238 2.37 9.27 5.30
CA PHE A 238 1.06 8.71 5.64
C PHE A 238 0.58 9.20 7.02
N VAL A 239 1.36 8.97 8.06
CA VAL A 239 1.01 9.41 9.42
C VAL A 239 0.91 10.93 9.52
N GLY A 240 1.69 11.64 8.71
CA GLY A 240 1.66 13.11 8.61
C GLY A 240 0.44 13.67 7.88
N GLY A 241 -0.38 12.84 7.23
CA GLY A 241 -1.56 13.24 6.45
C GLY A 241 -1.22 13.78 5.05
N ALA A 242 0.03 13.65 4.59
CA ALA A 242 0.42 14.11 3.24
C ALA A 242 -0.11 13.19 2.13
N LEU A 243 -0.51 11.97 2.47
CA LEU A 243 -1.07 10.99 1.55
C LEU A 243 -2.60 10.95 1.56
N ASP A 244 -3.25 11.83 2.32
CA ASP A 244 -4.71 11.91 2.35
C ASP A 244 -5.23 12.14 0.92
N CYS A 245 -6.23 11.34 0.53
CA CYS A 245 -6.80 11.33 -0.81
C CYS A 245 -8.32 11.17 -0.67
N ASP A 246 -9.04 12.28 -0.59
CA ASP A 246 -10.51 12.26 -0.57
C ASP A 246 -11.04 11.98 -1.98
N VAL A 247 -11.75 10.89 -2.13
CA VAL A 247 -12.34 10.45 -3.41
C VAL A 247 -13.86 10.67 -3.48
N ALA A 248 -14.47 11.29 -2.47
CA ALA A 248 -15.89 11.57 -2.47
C ALA A 248 -16.32 12.41 -3.68
N ARG A 249 -15.40 13.24 -4.19
CA ARG A 249 -15.63 14.04 -5.40
C ARG A 249 -15.30 13.31 -6.70
N ASP A 250 -14.46 12.27 -6.64
CA ASP A 250 -14.05 11.48 -7.81
C ASP A 250 -15.11 10.40 -8.15
N LEU A 251 -15.69 9.78 -7.13
CA LEU A 251 -16.65 8.67 -7.27
C LEU A 251 -17.86 8.95 -8.16
N PRO A 252 -18.52 10.13 -8.09
CA PRO A 252 -19.63 10.45 -8.98
C PRO A 252 -19.24 10.59 -10.46
N PHE A 253 -17.96 10.78 -10.76
CA PHE A 253 -17.42 10.90 -12.11
C PHE A 253 -16.69 9.65 -12.58
N LEU A 254 -16.66 8.59 -11.76
CA LEU A 254 -16.12 7.31 -12.15
C LEU A 254 -17.04 6.67 -13.20
N GLU A 255 -16.56 6.54 -14.44
CA GLU A 255 -17.35 6.03 -15.58
C GLU A 255 -17.28 4.51 -15.72
N VAL A 256 -16.43 3.86 -14.91
CA VAL A 256 -16.25 2.40 -14.90
C VAL A 256 -16.97 1.76 -13.72
N GLY A 257 -17.41 0.52 -13.88
CA GLY A 257 -18.02 -0.23 -12.78
C GLY A 257 -17.04 -0.39 -11.61
N LEU A 258 -17.53 -0.17 -10.38
CA LEU A 258 -16.81 -0.31 -9.12
C LEU A 258 -17.30 -1.54 -8.35
N GLN A 259 -16.38 -2.46 -8.03
CA GLN A 259 -16.63 -3.54 -7.08
C GLN A 259 -15.97 -3.18 -5.75
N VAL A 260 -16.75 -2.94 -4.71
CA VAL A 260 -16.28 -2.75 -3.34
C VAL A 260 -16.22 -4.10 -2.64
N LEU A 261 -15.06 -4.47 -2.13
CA LEU A 261 -14.81 -5.72 -1.39
C LEU A 261 -14.48 -5.35 0.06
N TRP A 262 -15.20 -5.90 1.06
CA TRP A 262 -15.03 -5.46 2.44
C TRP A 262 -15.04 -6.58 3.46
N GLY A 263 -14.02 -6.65 4.31
CA GLY A 263 -14.00 -7.56 5.45
C GLY A 263 -14.88 -7.05 6.59
N GLU A 264 -15.78 -7.89 7.08
CA GLU A 264 -16.74 -7.50 8.13
C GLU A 264 -16.09 -7.28 9.50
N LYS A 265 -14.90 -7.88 9.70
CA LYS A 265 -14.07 -7.69 10.90
C LYS A 265 -13.06 -6.52 10.75
N ALA A 266 -13.24 -5.66 9.74
CA ALA A 266 -12.40 -4.48 9.58
C ALA A 266 -12.43 -3.60 10.84
N PRO A 267 -11.29 -3.08 11.30
CA PRO A 267 -11.20 -2.33 12.54
C PRO A 267 -11.95 -0.99 12.47
N PRO A 268 -12.25 -0.37 13.63
CA PRO A 268 -13.00 0.90 13.68
C PRO A 268 -12.40 2.07 12.91
N VAL A 269 -11.11 1.99 12.55
CA VAL A 269 -10.45 3.01 11.71
C VAL A 269 -10.98 3.01 10.28
N ASN A 270 -11.49 1.86 9.79
CA ASN A 270 -12.13 1.74 8.48
C ASN A 270 -13.33 0.77 8.58
N PRO A 271 -14.43 1.17 9.24
CA PRO A 271 -15.56 0.32 9.54
C PRO A 271 -16.37 -0.04 8.27
N LEU A 272 -17.07 -1.16 8.30
CA LEU A 272 -17.92 -1.63 7.20
C LEU A 272 -18.95 -0.57 6.75
N ALA A 273 -19.43 0.29 7.66
CA ALA A 273 -20.36 1.37 7.33
C ALA A 273 -19.81 2.33 6.25
N ASN A 274 -18.48 2.43 6.09
CA ASN A 274 -17.90 3.21 5.00
C ASN A 274 -18.15 2.57 3.63
N ALA A 275 -18.35 1.26 3.54
CA ALA A 275 -18.60 0.56 2.27
C ALA A 275 -19.88 1.05 1.58
N ASP A 276 -20.95 1.25 2.36
CA ASP A 276 -22.22 1.75 1.84
C ASP A 276 -22.07 3.15 1.23
N GLU A 277 -21.20 3.96 1.80
CA GLU A 277 -20.95 5.31 1.30
C GLU A 277 -20.20 5.30 -0.05
N PHE A 278 -19.26 4.37 -0.26
CA PHE A 278 -18.63 4.17 -1.57
C PHE A 278 -19.65 3.77 -2.62
N VAL A 279 -20.55 2.82 -2.29
CA VAL A 279 -21.61 2.37 -3.20
C VAL A 279 -22.60 3.50 -3.50
N ARG A 280 -22.95 4.29 -2.50
CA ARG A 280 -23.89 5.42 -2.65
C ARG A 280 -23.35 6.53 -3.54
N LEU A 281 -22.05 6.80 -3.47
CA LEU A 281 -21.42 7.90 -4.21
C LEU A 281 -21.08 7.56 -5.66
N ALA A 282 -20.76 6.29 -5.95
CA ALA A 282 -20.41 5.86 -7.29
C ALA A 282 -21.66 5.59 -8.14
N ARG A 283 -21.56 5.79 -9.45
CA ARG A 283 -22.70 5.60 -10.40
C ARG A 283 -23.08 4.14 -10.62
N ASP A 284 -22.07 3.27 -10.73
CA ASP A 284 -22.22 1.83 -10.93
C ASP A 284 -21.29 1.12 -9.93
N ALA A 285 -21.83 0.76 -8.79
CA ALA A 285 -21.06 0.10 -7.74
C ALA A 285 -21.83 -1.07 -7.12
N ARG A 286 -21.09 -2.09 -6.72
CA ARG A 286 -21.60 -3.22 -5.94
C ARG A 286 -20.69 -3.51 -4.77
N LEU A 287 -21.30 -4.01 -3.69
CA LEU A 287 -20.60 -4.43 -2.48
C LEU A 287 -20.59 -5.95 -2.39
N THR A 288 -19.46 -6.51 -2.00
CA THR A 288 -19.33 -7.89 -1.52
C THR A 288 -18.60 -7.87 -0.18
N THR A 289 -19.15 -8.53 0.83
CA THR A 289 -18.55 -8.63 2.16
C THR A 289 -17.95 -10.00 2.41
N PHE A 290 -16.95 -10.04 3.31
CA PHE A 290 -16.23 -11.24 3.72
C PHE A 290 -16.28 -11.36 5.23
N PRO A 291 -17.12 -12.29 5.77
CA PRO A 291 -17.46 -12.32 7.20
C PRO A 291 -16.29 -12.65 8.12
N GLN A 292 -15.25 -13.31 7.63
CA GLN A 292 -14.10 -13.72 8.44
C GLN A 292 -12.92 -12.77 8.33
N SER A 293 -12.91 -11.87 7.35
CA SER A 293 -11.78 -11.02 7.02
C SER A 293 -11.81 -9.66 7.70
N GLY A 294 -10.60 -9.13 7.97
CA GLY A 294 -10.35 -7.74 8.34
C GLY A 294 -10.14 -6.83 7.13
N LEU A 295 -9.02 -6.09 7.12
CA LEU A 295 -8.70 -5.15 6.03
C LEU A 295 -8.18 -5.82 4.75
N LEU A 296 -7.74 -7.07 4.81
CA LEU A 296 -7.10 -7.76 3.69
C LEU A 296 -7.83 -9.05 3.30
N PRO A 297 -9.13 -9.00 2.91
CA PRO A 297 -9.87 -10.19 2.50
C PRO A 297 -9.19 -10.95 1.36
N HIS A 298 -8.48 -10.27 0.47
CA HIS A 298 -7.71 -10.90 -0.61
C HIS A 298 -6.49 -11.71 -0.11
N GLU A 299 -6.13 -11.56 1.15
CA GLU A 299 -5.11 -12.35 1.83
C GLU A 299 -5.69 -13.41 2.78
N GLU A 300 -6.83 -13.09 3.39
CA GLU A 300 -7.49 -13.95 4.36
C GLU A 300 -8.43 -14.97 3.72
N GLU A 301 -9.21 -14.57 2.72
CA GLU A 301 -10.18 -15.39 1.97
C GLU A 301 -9.92 -15.28 0.44
N PRO A 302 -8.71 -15.61 -0.05
CA PRO A 302 -8.32 -15.31 -1.44
C PRO A 302 -9.17 -16.01 -2.49
N GLU A 303 -9.64 -17.24 -2.24
CA GLU A 303 -10.51 -17.98 -3.14
C GLU A 303 -11.90 -17.34 -3.24
N ALA A 304 -12.45 -16.85 -2.14
CA ALA A 304 -13.73 -16.15 -2.12
C ALA A 304 -13.63 -14.81 -2.84
N VAL A 305 -12.52 -14.09 -2.65
CA VAL A 305 -12.24 -12.84 -3.38
C VAL A 305 -12.06 -13.12 -4.87
N ASP A 306 -11.32 -14.16 -5.24
CA ASP A 306 -11.16 -14.57 -6.66
C ASP A 306 -12.50 -14.90 -7.30
N ALA A 307 -13.39 -15.61 -6.61
CA ALA A 307 -14.74 -15.92 -7.10
C ALA A 307 -15.59 -14.65 -7.26
N ALA A 308 -15.54 -13.71 -6.32
CA ALA A 308 -16.25 -12.43 -6.43
C ALA A 308 -15.74 -11.60 -7.62
N LEU A 309 -14.44 -11.61 -7.87
CA LEU A 309 -13.81 -10.90 -8.98
C LEU A 309 -14.06 -11.59 -10.33
N ALA A 310 -14.24 -12.91 -10.37
CA ALA A 310 -14.38 -13.66 -11.61
C ALA A 310 -15.55 -13.16 -12.48
N SER A 311 -16.70 -12.89 -11.87
CA SER A 311 -17.86 -12.35 -12.58
C SER A 311 -17.70 -10.87 -12.94
N PHE A 312 -16.99 -10.13 -12.12
CA PHE A 312 -16.82 -8.69 -12.28
C PHE A 312 -15.75 -8.35 -13.33
N LEU A 313 -14.64 -9.06 -13.36
CA LEU A 313 -13.53 -8.83 -14.29
C LEU A 313 -13.74 -9.48 -15.66
N SER A 314 -14.79 -10.31 -15.82
CA SER A 314 -15.10 -10.91 -17.13
C SER A 314 -15.35 -9.81 -18.17
N PRO A 315 -14.85 -9.99 -19.41
CA PRO A 315 -15.15 -9.06 -20.50
C PRO A 315 -16.67 -8.90 -20.65
N LEU A 316 -17.13 -7.67 -20.85
CA LEU A 316 -18.50 -7.44 -21.30
C LEU A 316 -18.62 -8.13 -22.67
N LEU A 317 -19.51 -9.10 -22.77
CA LEU A 317 -19.93 -9.59 -24.08
C LEU A 317 -20.53 -8.39 -24.83
N ARG A 318 -19.77 -7.85 -25.78
CA ARG A 318 -20.25 -6.79 -26.69
C ARG A 318 -21.11 -7.41 -27.79
#